data_82d1a92650f978ae0deacd413f206641
#
_entry.id   82d1a92650f978ae0deacd413f206641
#
_cell.length_a   1.000
_cell.length_b   1.000
_cell.length_c   1.000
_cell.angle_alpha   90.00
_cell.angle_beta   90.00
_cell.angle_gamma   90.00
#
_symmetry.space_group_name_H-M   'P 1'
#
loop_
_entity.id
_entity.type
_entity.pdbx_description
1 polymer ?
#
loop_
_entity_poly.entity_id
_entity_poly.type
_entity_poly.pdbx_seq_one_letter_code
_entity_poly.pdbx_strand_id
1 'polypeptide(L)'
;MRRLLRVAIVIGVLVGVVMLWTRRARVPVDVALPDVPLTRPRSPWLDPIDGACPTGYDIKAKLSSGIYHVPGMVNYARTTPDRCYASSEAAEADGLRPAKR
;
A
#
# COMPACT_ATOMS: atom_id res chain seq x y z
N MET A 1 59.81 -26.35 12.69
CA MET A 1 58.80 -25.81 13.62
C MET A 1 58.37 -24.38 13.31
N ARG A 2 59.24 -23.49 12.92
CA ARG A 2 58.84 -22.08 12.63
C ARG A 2 57.90 -21.92 11.43
N ARG A 3 57.95 -22.78 10.44
CA ARG A 3 57.09 -22.74 9.25
C ARG A 3 55.67 -23.21 9.54
N LEU A 4 55.48 -24.17 10.40
CA LEU A 4 54.16 -24.67 10.81
C LEU A 4 53.41 -23.66 11.68
N LEU A 5 54.09 -22.93 12.53
CA LEU A 5 53.50 -21.89 13.35
C LEU A 5 52.97 -20.73 12.52
N ARG A 6 53.69 -20.33 11.47
CA ARG A 6 53.27 -19.27 10.56
C ARG A 6 52.03 -19.65 9.76
N VAL A 7 51.95 -20.90 9.30
CA VAL A 7 50.78 -21.40 8.56
C VAL A 7 49.54 -21.45 9.47
N ALA A 8 49.68 -21.86 10.71
CA ALA A 8 48.58 -21.91 11.67
C ALA A 8 48.01 -20.49 11.98
N ILE A 9 48.87 -19.50 12.09
CA ILE A 9 48.46 -18.11 12.31
C ILE A 9 47.72 -17.54 11.08
N VAL A 10 48.17 -17.79 9.88
CA VAL A 10 47.52 -17.34 8.64
C VAL A 10 46.16 -17.96 8.49
N ILE A 11 45.99 -19.26 8.76
CA ILE A 11 44.70 -19.95 8.69
C ILE A 11 43.74 -19.39 9.75
N GLY A 12 44.20 -19.13 10.95
CA GLY A 12 43.38 -18.51 12.01
C GLY A 12 42.85 -17.12 11.65
N VAL A 13 43.69 -16.28 11.03
CA VAL A 13 43.29 -14.93 10.59
C VAL A 13 42.29 -15.00 9.44
N LEU A 14 42.47 -15.88 8.47
CA LEU A 14 41.52 -16.06 7.36
C LEU A 14 40.16 -16.56 7.85
N VAL A 15 40.10 -17.50 8.77
CA VAL A 15 38.85 -17.98 9.36
C VAL A 15 38.16 -16.86 10.15
N GLY A 16 38.91 -16.06 10.90
CA GLY A 16 38.38 -14.92 11.63
C GLY A 16 37.79 -13.86 10.73
N VAL A 17 38.44 -13.54 9.64
CA VAL A 17 37.95 -12.55 8.64
C VAL A 17 36.69 -13.07 7.94
N VAL A 18 36.65 -14.34 7.56
CA VAL A 18 35.46 -14.95 6.94
C VAL A 18 34.28 -14.95 7.92
N MET A 19 34.49 -15.24 9.18
CA MET A 19 33.42 -15.17 10.19
C MET A 19 32.93 -13.76 10.44
N LEU A 20 33.78 -12.76 10.40
CA LEU A 20 33.37 -11.34 10.48
C LEU A 20 32.58 -10.90 9.25
N TRP A 21 32.94 -11.39 8.09
CA TRP A 21 32.20 -11.11 6.86
C TRP A 21 30.83 -11.76 6.86
N THR A 22 30.72 -13.01 7.29
CA THR A 22 29.44 -13.69 7.39
C THR A 22 28.53 -13.09 8.46
N ARG A 23 29.10 -12.53 9.52
CA ARG A 23 28.31 -11.79 10.52
C ARG A 23 27.81 -10.45 10.02
N ARG A 24 28.54 -9.76 9.14
CA ARG A 24 28.09 -8.52 8.52
C ARG A 24 27.02 -8.74 7.46
N ALA A 25 27.04 -9.86 6.76
CA ALA A 25 26.02 -10.21 5.77
C ALA A 25 24.68 -10.60 6.39
N ARG A 26 24.66 -10.93 7.68
CA ARG A 26 23.45 -11.08 8.46
C ARG A 26 23.07 -9.73 9.06
N VAL A 27 22.77 -8.77 8.22
CA VAL A 27 21.91 -7.69 8.66
C VAL A 27 20.63 -8.38 9.12
N PRO A 28 20.27 -8.29 10.41
CA PRO A 28 19.01 -8.86 10.84
C PRO A 28 17.93 -8.22 10.01
N VAL A 29 17.26 -9.04 9.21
CA VAL A 29 16.02 -8.68 8.51
C VAL A 29 14.95 -8.27 9.52
N ASP A 30 15.21 -8.49 10.78
CA ASP A 30 14.49 -8.02 11.96
C ASP A 30 14.91 -6.62 12.44
N VAL A 31 15.52 -5.80 11.60
CA VAL A 31 15.34 -4.38 11.81
C VAL A 31 13.85 -4.18 11.64
N ALA A 32 13.19 -4.27 12.77
CA ALA A 32 11.78 -4.18 12.90
C ALA A 32 11.29 -3.15 11.89
N LEU A 33 10.68 -3.64 10.85
CA LEU A 33 9.64 -2.86 10.23
C LEU A 33 8.83 -2.34 11.43
N PRO A 34 8.85 -1.03 11.70
CA PRO A 34 8.00 -0.52 12.75
C PRO A 34 6.65 -1.17 12.50
N ASP A 35 5.99 -1.66 13.52
CA ASP A 35 4.61 -2.09 13.46
C ASP A 35 3.76 -0.93 12.95
N VAL A 36 4.02 -0.55 11.71
CA VAL A 36 3.06 0.17 10.94
C VAL A 36 1.96 -0.85 10.75
N PRO A 37 0.82 -0.67 11.41
CA PRO A 37 -0.31 -1.49 11.09
C PRO A 37 -0.40 -1.44 9.57
N LEU A 38 -0.31 -2.60 8.94
CA LEU A 38 -0.65 -2.74 7.55
C LEU A 38 -2.11 -2.31 7.43
N THR A 39 -2.31 -1.01 7.39
CA THR A 39 -3.52 -0.46 6.83
C THR A 39 -3.49 -0.93 5.39
N ARG A 40 -4.19 -2.02 5.14
CA ARG A 40 -4.60 -2.33 3.77
C ARG A 40 -5.07 -1.02 3.18
N PRO A 41 -4.50 -0.56 2.06
CA PRO A 41 -5.07 0.61 1.43
C PRO A 41 -6.56 0.36 1.35
N ARG A 42 -7.32 1.21 2.02
CA ARG A 42 -8.77 1.14 1.92
C ARG A 42 -9.08 1.11 0.45
N SER A 43 -9.89 0.13 0.06
CA SER A 43 -10.39 0.10 -1.31
C SER A 43 -10.81 1.52 -1.69
N PRO A 44 -10.38 2.07 -2.84
CA PRO A 44 -10.72 3.43 -3.21
C PRO A 44 -12.23 3.64 -3.33
N TRP A 45 -12.98 2.56 -3.40
CA TRP A 45 -14.43 2.56 -3.50
C TRP A 45 -15.04 1.40 -2.72
N LEU A 46 -16.32 1.53 -2.38
CA LEU A 46 -17.14 0.48 -1.78
C LEU A 46 -18.38 0.25 -2.64
N ASP A 47 -18.93 -0.96 -2.54
CA ASP A 47 -20.23 -1.24 -3.13
C ASP A 47 -21.33 -0.49 -2.39
N PRO A 48 -22.37 0.00 -3.09
CA PRO A 48 -23.51 0.63 -2.44
C PRO A 48 -24.28 -0.40 -1.59
N ILE A 49 -24.88 0.08 -0.52
CA ILE A 49 -25.75 -0.69 0.37
C ILE A 49 -27.17 -0.20 0.17
N ASP A 50 -28.08 -1.08 -0.27
CA ASP A 50 -29.48 -0.76 -0.53
C ASP A 50 -29.68 0.49 -1.42
N GLY A 51 -28.81 0.64 -2.44
CA GLY A 51 -28.88 1.77 -3.36
C GLY A 51 -28.30 3.08 -2.81
N ALA A 52 -27.69 3.06 -1.64
CA ALA A 52 -27.10 4.23 -1.00
C ALA A 52 -25.61 4.03 -0.73
N CYS A 53 -24.88 5.14 -0.64
CA CYS A 53 -23.47 5.10 -0.30
C CYS A 53 -23.26 5.01 1.22
N PRO A 54 -22.32 4.14 1.69
CA PRO A 54 -21.96 4.10 3.10
C PRO A 54 -21.36 5.41 3.59
N THR A 55 -21.47 5.68 4.89
CA THR A 55 -20.88 6.85 5.53
C THR A 55 -19.35 6.89 5.26
N GLY A 56 -18.86 8.06 4.86
CA GLY A 56 -17.44 8.25 4.50
C GLY A 56 -17.13 7.96 3.03
N TYR A 57 -18.09 7.44 2.25
CA TYR A 57 -17.97 7.18 0.81
C TYR A 57 -19.11 7.84 0.08
N ASP A 58 -19.19 9.15 0.18
CA ASP A 58 -20.36 9.95 -0.27
C ASP A 58 -20.42 10.22 -1.77
N ILE A 59 -19.39 9.86 -2.52
CA ILE A 59 -19.33 10.11 -3.96
C ILE A 59 -20.01 8.95 -4.69
N LYS A 60 -21.12 9.25 -5.37
CA LYS A 60 -21.87 8.28 -6.16
C LYS A 60 -21.33 8.19 -7.58
N ALA A 61 -20.87 7.02 -7.98
CA ALA A 61 -20.32 6.81 -9.32
C ALA A 61 -21.23 5.93 -10.18
N LYS A 62 -21.40 6.32 -11.44
CA LYS A 62 -22.09 5.55 -12.47
C LYS A 62 -21.07 5.07 -13.49
N LEU A 63 -20.86 3.77 -13.54
CA LEU A 63 -19.87 3.18 -14.45
C LEU A 63 -20.33 3.22 -15.91
N SER A 64 -21.62 3.10 -16.16
CA SER A 64 -22.19 3.11 -17.52
C SER A 64 -21.94 4.43 -18.24
N SER A 65 -21.98 5.55 -17.52
CA SER A 65 -21.74 6.88 -18.07
C SER A 65 -20.35 7.41 -17.76
N GLY A 66 -19.60 6.77 -16.85
CA GLY A 66 -18.28 7.21 -16.44
C GLY A 66 -18.25 8.51 -15.66
N ILE A 67 -19.33 8.84 -14.97
CA ILE A 67 -19.48 10.09 -14.21
C ILE A 67 -19.69 9.78 -12.72
N TYR A 68 -19.31 10.74 -11.87
CA TYR A 68 -19.61 10.72 -10.44
C TYR A 68 -20.39 11.95 -10.01
N HIS A 69 -21.19 11.77 -8.96
CA HIS A 69 -21.97 12.84 -8.34
C HIS A 69 -21.48 13.08 -6.91
N VAL A 70 -21.30 14.34 -6.54
CA VAL A 70 -20.97 14.73 -5.17
C VAL A 70 -22.24 15.20 -4.44
N PRO A 71 -22.27 15.10 -3.09
CA PRO A 71 -23.39 15.64 -2.32
C PRO A 71 -23.62 17.11 -2.64
N GLY A 72 -24.89 17.48 -2.81
CA GLY A 72 -25.28 18.84 -3.19
C GLY A 72 -25.52 19.05 -4.70
N MET A 73 -25.13 18.11 -5.53
CA MET A 73 -25.48 18.15 -6.95
C MET A 73 -26.96 17.84 -7.16
N VAL A 74 -27.56 18.46 -8.20
CA VAL A 74 -29.00 18.34 -8.49
C VAL A 74 -29.45 16.89 -8.62
N ASN A 75 -28.66 16.06 -9.30
CA ASN A 75 -29.00 14.66 -9.56
C ASN A 75 -28.45 13.68 -8.53
N TYR A 76 -27.80 14.16 -7.50
CA TYR A 76 -27.17 13.27 -6.51
C TYR A 76 -28.17 12.34 -5.85
N ALA A 77 -29.27 12.87 -5.33
CA ALA A 77 -30.29 12.08 -4.62
C ALA A 77 -30.99 11.07 -5.53
N ARG A 78 -31.12 11.39 -6.81
CA ARG A 78 -31.77 10.52 -7.82
C ARG A 78 -30.87 9.46 -8.38
N THR A 79 -29.56 9.57 -8.19
CA THR A 79 -28.59 8.64 -8.75
C THR A 79 -28.49 7.41 -7.90
N THR A 80 -28.71 6.24 -8.49
CA THR A 80 -28.39 4.96 -7.88
C THR A 80 -26.95 4.63 -8.22
N PRO A 81 -26.03 4.59 -7.22
CA PRO A 81 -24.62 4.38 -7.53
C PRO A 81 -24.31 2.94 -7.91
N ASP A 82 -23.34 2.76 -8.80
CA ASP A 82 -22.71 1.49 -9.06
C ASP A 82 -21.53 1.27 -8.10
N ARG A 83 -20.86 2.37 -7.73
CA ARG A 83 -19.78 2.41 -6.73
C ARG A 83 -19.88 3.68 -5.92
N CYS A 84 -19.35 3.61 -4.70
CA CYS A 84 -19.22 4.76 -3.82
C CYS A 84 -17.75 5.03 -3.55
N TYR A 85 -17.29 6.26 -3.75
CA TYR A 85 -15.91 6.70 -3.53
C TYR A 85 -15.80 7.58 -2.30
N ALA A 86 -14.65 7.55 -1.66
CA ALA A 86 -14.38 8.37 -0.48
C ALA A 86 -14.14 9.85 -0.84
N SER A 87 -13.66 10.12 -2.06
CA SER A 87 -13.34 11.47 -2.53
C SER A 87 -13.49 11.58 -4.03
N SER A 88 -13.61 12.81 -4.52
CA SER A 88 -13.63 13.11 -5.96
C SER A 88 -12.33 12.66 -6.63
N GLU A 89 -11.20 12.86 -5.96
CA GLU A 89 -9.89 12.48 -6.45
C GLU A 89 -9.78 10.96 -6.66
N ALA A 90 -10.37 10.17 -5.74
CA ALA A 90 -10.40 8.71 -5.88
C ALA A 90 -11.23 8.28 -7.09
N ALA A 91 -12.36 8.93 -7.34
CA ALA A 91 -13.19 8.67 -8.50
C ALA A 91 -12.47 9.05 -9.81
N GLU A 92 -11.80 10.19 -9.83
CA GLU A 92 -11.04 10.65 -11.00
C GLU A 92 -9.85 9.75 -11.30
N ALA A 93 -9.20 9.21 -10.26
CA ALA A 93 -8.11 8.24 -10.42
C ALA A 93 -8.56 6.95 -11.13
N ASP A 94 -9.83 6.60 -11.01
CA ASP A 94 -10.43 5.45 -11.72
C ASP A 94 -10.95 5.83 -13.13
N GLY A 95 -10.69 7.03 -13.59
CA GLY A 95 -11.09 7.49 -14.92
C GLY A 95 -12.50 8.09 -14.99
N LEU A 96 -13.13 8.32 -13.85
CA LEU A 96 -14.44 8.97 -13.80
C LEU A 96 -14.30 10.49 -13.88
N ARG A 97 -15.33 11.14 -14.37
CA ARG A 97 -15.40 12.59 -14.49
C ARG A 97 -16.59 13.14 -13.71
N PRO A 98 -16.54 14.40 -13.25
CA PRO A 98 -17.66 14.98 -12.53
C PRO A 98 -18.89 15.14 -13.43
N ALA A 99 -20.06 14.89 -12.85
CA ALA A 99 -21.31 15.20 -13.51
C ALA A 99 -21.43 16.73 -13.68
N LYS A 100 -22.15 17.16 -14.71
CA LYS A 100 -22.29 18.59 -15.00
C LYS A 100 -23.28 19.31 -14.05
N ARG A 101 -24.15 18.56 -13.37
CA ARG A 101 -25.17 19.09 -12.46
C ARG A 101 -25.38 18.17 -11.25
#